data_f2ef3b645eab99f694a0fe8eb71f5a07
#
_entry.id   f2ef3b645eab99f694a0fe8eb71f5a07
#
_cell.length_a   1.000
_cell.length_b   1.000
_cell.length_c   1.000
_cell.angle_alpha   90.00
_cell.angle_beta   90.00
_cell.angle_gamma   90.00
#
_symmetry.space_group_name_H-M   'P 1'
#
loop_
_entity.id
_entity.type
_entity.pdbx_description
1 polymer ?
#
loop_
_entity_poly.entity_id
_entity_poly.type
_entity_poly.pdbx_seq_one_letter_code
_entity_poly.pdbx_strand_id
1 'polypeptide(L)'
;MCDYSNNERYLKLIKTSVVCSFMLLIGCNFFEVKQQVFECKKTHIDGQSLSQKGQVVNYFHFNDNRLNISLGPVGIGLSGYKCEKTEFIYKCNDLKKDNFDDQVTLDRFTLAAQQIISSSKKAAVIDYECLKLDRLVE
;
A
#
# COMPACT_ATOMS: atom_id res chain seq x y z
N MET A 1 -5.02 -56.87 -41.47
CA MET A 1 -6.11 -55.94 -41.14
C MET A 1 -5.65 -55.19 -39.88
N CYS A 2 -5.01 -54.03 -40.02
CA CYS A 2 -4.54 -53.21 -38.91
C CYS A 2 -5.67 -52.24 -38.54
N ASP A 3 -6.10 -52.37 -37.29
CA ASP A 3 -7.19 -51.60 -36.72
C ASP A 3 -6.79 -50.12 -36.59
N TYR A 4 -7.33 -49.28 -37.43
CA TYR A 4 -7.08 -47.85 -37.52
C TYR A 4 -7.89 -47.04 -36.44
N SER A 5 -8.54 -47.75 -35.52
CA SER A 5 -9.48 -47.15 -34.55
C SER A 5 -8.83 -46.56 -33.28
N ASN A 6 -7.57 -46.90 -32.99
CA ASN A 6 -6.95 -46.47 -31.74
C ASN A 6 -6.18 -45.15 -31.83
N ASN A 7 -5.93 -44.63 -33.02
CA ASN A 7 -5.09 -43.47 -33.22
C ASN A 7 -5.83 -42.12 -32.93
N GLU A 8 -7.14 -42.09 -33.12
CA GLU A 8 -7.92 -40.86 -32.87
C GLU A 8 -8.10 -40.56 -31.38
N ARG A 9 -8.17 -41.61 -30.53
CA ARG A 9 -8.29 -41.40 -29.08
C ARG A 9 -7.00 -40.89 -28.46
N TYR A 10 -5.85 -41.32 -28.92
CA TYR A 10 -4.55 -40.84 -28.46
C TYR A 10 -4.30 -39.39 -28.90
N LEU A 11 -4.69 -39.03 -30.12
CA LEU A 11 -4.54 -37.65 -30.59
C LEU A 11 -5.45 -36.67 -29.82
N LYS A 12 -6.65 -37.09 -29.42
CA LYS A 12 -7.53 -36.27 -28.58
C LYS A 12 -6.99 -36.09 -27.13
N LEU A 13 -6.41 -37.15 -26.57
CA LEU A 13 -5.83 -37.09 -25.24
C LEU A 13 -4.56 -36.20 -25.20
N ILE A 14 -3.73 -36.25 -26.22
CA ILE A 14 -2.54 -35.40 -26.31
C ILE A 14 -2.92 -33.92 -26.51
N LYS A 15 -3.94 -33.64 -27.31
CA LYS A 15 -4.42 -32.27 -27.51
C LYS A 15 -5.02 -31.67 -26.24
N THR A 16 -5.77 -32.43 -25.44
CA THR A 16 -6.31 -31.94 -24.16
C THR A 16 -5.23 -31.78 -23.09
N SER A 17 -4.23 -32.65 -23.05
CA SER A 17 -3.12 -32.55 -22.10
C SER A 17 -2.22 -31.34 -22.38
N VAL A 18 -1.92 -31.05 -23.65
CA VAL A 18 -1.11 -29.90 -24.06
C VAL A 18 -1.84 -28.58 -23.76
N VAL A 19 -3.15 -28.51 -23.97
CA VAL A 19 -3.94 -27.30 -23.68
C VAL A 19 -4.02 -27.04 -22.16
N CYS A 20 -4.17 -28.07 -21.33
CA CYS A 20 -4.13 -27.92 -19.87
C CYS A 20 -2.76 -27.51 -19.36
N SER A 21 -1.65 -28.02 -19.93
CA SER A 21 -0.30 -27.58 -19.56
C SER A 21 -0.03 -26.13 -19.96
N PHE A 22 -0.58 -25.65 -21.08
CA PHE A 22 -0.44 -24.26 -21.51
C PHE A 22 -1.26 -23.29 -20.64
N MET A 23 -2.43 -23.72 -20.14
CA MET A 23 -3.24 -22.92 -19.21
C MET A 23 -2.61 -22.78 -17.84
N LEU A 24 -1.80 -23.73 -17.38
CA LEU A 24 -1.09 -23.65 -16.11
C LEU A 24 0.11 -22.69 -16.14
N LEU A 25 0.63 -22.36 -17.32
CA LEU A 25 1.74 -21.40 -17.46
C LEU A 25 1.29 -19.94 -17.56
N ILE A 26 0.02 -19.66 -17.81
CA ILE A 26 -0.52 -18.31 -17.94
C ILE A 26 -1.02 -17.76 -16.57
N GLY A 27 -1.09 -18.61 -15.55
CA GLY A 27 -1.76 -18.34 -14.27
C GLY A 27 -0.93 -17.72 -13.16
N CYS A 28 0.34 -17.45 -13.33
CA CYS A 28 1.18 -16.82 -12.30
C CYS A 28 1.64 -15.42 -12.69
N ASN A 29 0.73 -14.55 -13.12
CA ASN A 29 0.93 -13.14 -12.89
C ASN A 29 0.66 -12.89 -11.40
N PHE A 30 1.66 -13.12 -10.56
CA PHE A 30 1.71 -12.51 -9.26
C PHE A 30 1.56 -11.00 -9.50
N PHE A 31 0.40 -10.45 -9.21
CA PHE A 31 0.25 -9.03 -9.01
C PHE A 31 1.16 -8.69 -7.84
N GLU A 32 2.38 -8.31 -8.16
CA GLU A 32 3.31 -7.77 -7.18
C GLU A 32 2.70 -6.44 -6.72
N VAL A 33 1.95 -6.50 -5.64
CA VAL A 33 1.40 -5.32 -5.00
C VAL A 33 2.59 -4.49 -4.56
N LYS A 34 2.91 -3.44 -5.31
CA LYS A 34 4.03 -2.55 -5.01
C LYS A 34 3.70 -1.74 -3.77
N GLN A 35 4.03 -2.30 -2.62
CA GLN A 35 4.02 -1.57 -1.38
C GLN A 35 5.07 -0.45 -1.46
N GLN A 36 4.65 0.79 -1.18
CA GLN A 36 5.53 1.94 -1.04
C GLN A 36 5.62 2.30 0.44
N VAL A 37 6.83 2.39 0.94
CA VAL A 37 7.08 2.76 2.33
C VAL A 37 7.78 4.11 2.37
N PHE A 38 7.29 4.99 3.24
CA PHE A 38 7.88 6.29 3.50
C PHE A 38 8.22 6.38 4.97
N GLU A 39 9.45 6.79 5.27
CA GLU A 39 9.86 7.21 6.60
C GLU A 39 9.49 8.67 6.79
N CYS A 40 8.55 8.97 7.68
CA CYS A 40 7.97 10.28 7.86
C CYS A 40 8.32 10.82 9.26
N LYS A 41 9.11 11.86 9.28
CA LYS A 41 9.55 12.55 10.49
C LYS A 41 8.58 13.67 10.83
N LYS A 42 8.03 13.64 12.02
CA LYS A 42 7.13 14.67 12.53
C LYS A 42 7.92 15.95 12.79
N THR A 43 7.54 17.06 12.14
CA THR A 43 8.25 18.33 12.20
C THR A 43 7.52 19.38 13.01
N HIS A 44 6.18 19.49 12.87
CA HIS A 44 5.35 20.44 13.56
C HIS A 44 4.08 19.80 14.10
N ILE A 45 3.56 20.38 15.18
CA ILE A 45 2.22 20.12 15.71
C ILE A 45 1.55 21.48 15.92
N ASP A 46 0.39 21.68 15.30
CA ASP A 46 -0.38 22.95 15.36
C ASP A 46 0.47 24.18 15.02
N GLY A 47 1.36 24.04 14.01
CA GLY A 47 2.28 25.08 13.57
C GLY A 47 3.50 25.30 14.48
N GLN A 48 3.60 24.58 15.61
CA GLN A 48 4.76 24.67 16.51
C GLN A 48 5.82 23.65 16.10
N SER A 49 7.03 24.12 15.84
CA SER A 49 8.17 23.27 15.48
C SER A 49 8.58 22.37 16.65
N LEU A 50 8.80 21.11 16.36
CA LEU A 50 9.29 20.13 17.34
C LEU A 50 10.82 20.22 17.44
N SER A 51 11.35 20.22 18.68
CA SER A 51 12.79 20.08 18.89
C SER A 51 13.29 18.74 18.36
N GLN A 52 14.55 18.66 17.95
CA GLN A 52 15.14 17.42 17.42
C GLN A 52 14.98 16.21 18.36
N LYS A 53 15.01 16.44 19.69
CA LYS A 53 14.82 15.38 20.70
C LYS A 53 13.39 14.86 20.80
N GLY A 54 12.40 15.63 20.35
CA GLY A 54 10.98 15.26 20.37
C GLY A 54 10.42 14.75 19.05
N GLN A 55 11.26 14.64 18.02
CA GLN A 55 10.81 14.20 16.71
C GLN A 55 10.60 12.70 16.70
N VAL A 56 9.36 12.30 16.44
CA VAL A 56 8.96 10.91 16.29
C VAL A 56 8.95 10.57 14.80
N VAL A 57 9.51 9.42 14.45
CA VAL A 57 9.47 8.87 13.09
C VAL A 57 8.32 7.89 12.99
N ASN A 58 7.47 8.07 12.00
CA ASN A 58 6.40 7.17 11.62
C ASN A 58 6.68 6.60 10.23
N TYR A 59 6.24 5.37 10.00
CA TYR A 59 6.38 4.72 8.70
C TYR A 59 5.01 4.64 8.04
N PHE A 60 4.90 5.24 6.86
CA PHE A 60 3.69 5.26 6.06
C PHE A 60 3.79 4.19 4.99
N HIS A 61 2.98 3.14 5.13
CA HIS A 61 2.93 2.00 4.22
C HIS A 61 1.74 2.13 3.28
N PHE A 62 2.00 2.52 2.04
CA PHE A 62 0.98 2.58 0.99
C PHE A 62 0.91 1.26 0.24
N ASN A 63 -0.27 0.69 0.20
CA ASN A 63 -0.60 -0.51 -0.54
C ASN A 63 -1.87 -0.23 -1.35
N ASP A 64 -1.73 -0.01 -2.65
CA ASP A 64 -2.80 0.43 -3.55
C ASP A 64 -3.54 1.69 -3.04
N ASN A 65 -4.75 1.48 -2.53
CA ASN A 65 -5.63 2.52 -2.00
C ASN A 65 -5.72 2.50 -0.46
N ARG A 66 -4.73 1.94 0.21
CA ARG A 66 -4.67 1.87 1.68
C ARG A 66 -3.36 2.45 2.19
N LEU A 67 -3.46 3.15 3.32
CA LEU A 67 -2.32 3.60 4.10
C LEU A 67 -2.40 2.95 5.48
N ASN A 68 -1.29 2.36 5.92
CA ASN A 68 -1.09 1.96 7.30
C ASN A 68 0.06 2.78 7.87
N ILE A 69 -0.11 3.31 9.08
CA ILE A 69 0.93 4.05 9.81
C ILE A 69 1.46 3.15 10.93
N SER A 70 2.77 3.01 11.00
CA SER A 70 3.46 2.21 12.03
C SER A 70 4.62 2.98 12.66
N LEU A 71 5.12 2.48 13.77
CA LEU A 71 6.30 3.02 14.46
C LEU A 71 7.62 2.39 13.98
N GLY A 72 7.55 1.38 13.13
CA GLY A 72 8.72 0.68 12.58
C GLY A 72 8.57 0.40 11.07
N PRO A 73 9.69 0.18 10.37
CA PRO A 73 9.70 -0.04 8.93
C PRO A 73 9.00 -1.35 8.53
N VAL A 74 9.04 -2.34 9.42
CA VAL A 74 8.39 -3.65 9.26
C VAL A 74 7.40 -3.78 10.41
N GLY A 75 6.20 -3.29 10.26
CA GLY A 75 5.25 -3.30 11.37
C GLY A 75 3.80 -3.45 10.93
N ILE A 76 3.01 -4.06 11.79
CA ILE A 76 1.56 -4.01 11.67
C ILE A 76 1.15 -2.57 11.98
N GLY A 77 0.48 -1.91 11.03
CA GLY A 77 0.05 -0.54 11.20
C GLY A 77 -0.90 -0.38 12.39
N LEU A 78 -0.70 0.70 13.14
CA LEU A 78 -1.55 1.07 14.27
C LEU A 78 -2.90 1.65 13.81
N SER A 79 -2.94 2.20 12.61
CA SER A 79 -4.11 2.84 12.00
C SER A 79 -4.20 2.51 10.53
N GLY A 80 -5.41 2.34 10.04
CA GLY A 80 -5.70 2.03 8.64
C GLY A 80 -6.55 3.14 8.02
N TYR A 81 -6.15 3.58 6.84
CA TYR A 81 -6.83 4.61 6.06
C TYR A 81 -7.18 4.08 4.69
N LYS A 82 -8.28 4.59 4.13
CA LYS A 82 -8.62 4.44 2.72
C LYS A 82 -8.13 5.68 1.98
N CYS A 83 -7.36 5.45 0.91
CA CYS A 83 -6.72 6.52 0.15
C CYS A 83 -7.31 6.67 -1.25
N GLU A 84 -7.36 7.91 -1.69
CA GLU A 84 -7.50 8.31 -3.08
C GLU A 84 -6.13 8.78 -3.57
N LYS A 85 -5.72 8.25 -4.71
CA LYS A 85 -4.44 8.58 -5.33
C LYS A 85 -4.67 9.42 -6.57
N THR A 86 -4.05 10.59 -6.62
CA THR A 86 -3.91 11.39 -7.83
C THR A 86 -2.47 11.35 -8.33
N GLU A 87 -2.18 12.05 -9.42
CA GLU A 87 -0.82 12.23 -9.90
C GLU A 87 0.07 12.91 -8.85
N PHE A 88 -0.47 13.86 -8.10
CA PHE A 88 0.27 14.76 -7.21
C PHE A 88 0.20 14.35 -5.74
N ILE A 89 -0.93 13.82 -5.28
CA ILE A 89 -1.16 13.57 -3.85
C ILE A 89 -1.78 12.20 -3.59
N TYR A 90 -1.50 11.68 -2.39
CA TYR A 90 -2.35 10.70 -1.70
C TYR A 90 -3.21 11.44 -0.69
N LYS A 91 -4.51 11.24 -0.72
CA LYS A 91 -5.46 11.74 0.27
C LYS A 91 -6.13 10.55 0.93
N CYS A 92 -5.92 10.39 2.23
CA CYS A 92 -6.31 9.22 2.99
C CYS A 92 -7.21 9.61 4.16
N ASN A 93 -8.32 8.89 4.32
CA ASN A 93 -9.25 9.08 5.41
C ASN A 93 -9.30 7.82 6.28
N ASP A 94 -9.40 7.98 7.58
CA ASP A 94 -9.51 6.86 8.53
C ASP A 94 -10.72 5.96 8.20
N LEU A 95 -10.51 4.66 8.35
CA LEU A 95 -11.57 3.65 8.20
C LEU A 95 -12.47 3.56 9.43
N LYS A 96 -12.02 4.03 10.59
CA LYS A 96 -12.76 4.03 11.85
C LYS A 96 -13.47 5.37 12.04
N LYS A 97 -14.78 5.40 11.85
CA LYS A 97 -15.62 6.60 12.04
C LYS A 97 -16.09 6.83 13.48
N ASP A 98 -15.26 6.61 14.47
CA ASP A 98 -15.65 6.80 15.87
C ASP A 98 -15.30 8.23 16.33
N ASN A 99 -16.21 9.20 16.14
CA ASN A 99 -16.16 10.57 16.69
C ASN A 99 -14.92 11.41 16.36
N PHE A 100 -13.97 10.89 15.58
CA PHE A 100 -12.78 11.55 15.09
C PHE A 100 -12.73 11.47 13.58
N ASP A 101 -12.44 12.58 12.94
CA ASP A 101 -12.10 12.62 11.52
C ASP A 101 -10.59 12.74 11.44
N ASP A 102 -9.93 11.70 10.95
CA ASP A 102 -8.48 11.64 10.78
C ASP A 102 -8.17 11.52 9.29
N GLN A 103 -7.51 12.55 8.77
CA GLN A 103 -7.15 12.64 7.36
C GLN A 103 -5.66 12.82 7.23
N VAL A 104 -5.04 12.05 6.32
CA VAL A 104 -3.63 12.16 5.95
C VAL A 104 -3.52 12.55 4.49
N THR A 105 -2.72 13.56 4.20
CA THR A 105 -2.36 13.97 2.84
C THR A 105 -0.85 13.86 2.67
N LEU A 106 -0.37 13.23 1.59
CA LEU A 106 1.04 13.17 1.23
C LEU A 106 1.23 13.72 -0.18
N ASP A 107 2.04 14.76 -0.30
CA ASP A 107 2.50 15.27 -1.60
C ASP A 107 3.59 14.33 -2.16
N ARG A 108 3.38 13.84 -3.38
CA ARG A 108 4.23 12.81 -3.99
C ARG A 108 5.52 13.35 -4.59
N PHE A 109 5.62 14.67 -4.75
CA PHE A 109 6.81 15.34 -5.28
C PHE A 109 7.69 15.89 -4.18
N THR A 110 7.08 16.65 -3.27
CA THR A 110 7.83 17.27 -2.16
C THR A 110 8.08 16.30 -1.01
N LEU A 111 7.30 15.21 -0.95
CA LEU A 111 7.27 14.24 0.14
C LEU A 111 6.90 14.87 1.49
N ALA A 112 6.26 16.04 1.46
CA ALA A 112 5.63 16.63 2.65
C ALA A 112 4.30 15.93 2.92
N ALA A 113 4.06 15.58 4.18
CA ALA A 113 2.77 15.02 4.57
C ALA A 113 2.16 15.84 5.71
N GLN A 114 0.83 15.83 5.75
CA GLN A 114 0.06 16.48 6.79
C GLN A 114 -1.03 15.52 7.27
N GLN A 115 -1.16 15.40 8.57
CA GLN A 115 -2.26 14.69 9.22
C GLN A 115 -3.13 15.68 9.98
N ILE A 116 -4.43 15.63 9.73
CA ILE A 116 -5.42 16.46 10.42
C ILE A 116 -6.33 15.53 11.20
N ILE A 117 -6.26 15.64 12.53
CA ILE A 117 -7.12 14.89 13.44
C ILE A 117 -8.13 15.88 14.03
N SER A 118 -9.39 15.72 13.66
CA SER A 118 -10.45 16.59 14.16
C SER A 118 -11.50 15.81 14.95
N SER A 119 -11.92 16.42 16.05
CA SER A 119 -13.03 15.97 16.88
C SER A 119 -14.04 17.11 17.01
N SER A 120 -15.19 16.84 17.61
CA SER A 120 -16.22 17.86 17.85
C SER A 120 -15.73 19.07 18.66
N LYS A 121 -14.57 18.99 19.35
CA LYS A 121 -14.07 20.04 20.24
C LYS A 121 -12.71 20.63 19.85
N LYS A 122 -11.89 19.89 19.12
CA LYS A 122 -10.53 20.31 18.75
C LYS A 122 -10.10 19.68 17.42
N ALA A 123 -9.28 20.40 16.68
CA ALA A 123 -8.52 19.88 15.57
C ALA A 123 -7.03 19.98 15.92
N ALA A 124 -6.24 19.00 15.55
CA ALA A 124 -4.79 18.99 15.60
C ALA A 124 -4.22 18.79 14.21
N VAL A 125 -3.23 19.58 13.85
CA VAL A 125 -2.53 19.50 12.56
C VAL A 125 -1.10 19.06 12.83
N ILE A 126 -0.68 17.97 12.18
CA ILE A 126 0.64 17.40 12.32
C ILE A 126 1.31 17.41 10.94
N ASP A 127 2.46 18.08 10.85
CA ASP A 127 3.24 18.12 9.62
C ASP A 127 4.42 17.15 9.70
N TYR A 128 4.71 16.51 8.56
CA TYR A 128 5.78 15.56 8.41
C TYR A 128 6.64 15.88 7.20
N GLU A 129 7.93 15.61 7.33
CA GLU A 129 8.85 15.45 6.21
C GLU A 129 9.11 13.97 6.00
N CYS A 130 8.84 13.47 4.79
CA CYS A 130 8.94 12.06 4.47
C CYS A 130 10.12 11.79 3.53
N LEU A 131 10.68 10.60 3.65
CA LEU A 131 11.66 10.02 2.74
C LEU A 131 11.09 8.71 2.21
N LYS A 132 11.11 8.54 0.90
CA LYS A 132 10.71 7.28 0.29
C LYS A 132 11.80 6.23 0.49
N LEU A 133 11.43 5.08 1.01
CA LEU A 133 12.34 3.95 1.16
C LEU A 133 12.30 3.07 -0.11
N ASP A 134 13.45 2.92 -0.76
CA ASP A 134 13.62 2.05 -1.93
C ASP A 134 13.87 0.61 -1.46
N ARG A 135 12.82 -0.14 -1.16
CA ARG A 135 12.83 -1.51 -0.64
C ARG A 135 13.46 -1.64 0.76
N LEU A 136 12.69 -2.17 1.67
CA LEU A 136 13.23 -2.85 2.84
C LEU A 136 13.92 -4.11 2.32
N VAL A 137 15.25 -4.12 2.33
CA VAL A 137 16.03 -5.33 2.07
C VAL A 137 15.84 -6.21 3.30
N GLU A 138 15.13 -7.32 3.11
CA GLU A 138 15.07 -8.39 4.12
C GLU A 138 16.42 -9.08 4.24
#